data_37b6da6c5d2e824778ddcc3dee25977b
#
_entry.id   37b6da6c5d2e824778ddcc3dee25977b
#
_cell.length_a   1.000
_cell.length_b   1.000
_cell.length_c   1.000
_cell.angle_alpha   90.00
_cell.angle_beta   90.00
_cell.angle_gamma   90.00
#
_symmetry.space_group_name_H-M   'P 1'
#
loop_
_entity.id
_entity.type
_entity.pdbx_description
1 polymer ?
#
loop_
_entity_poly.entity_id
_entity_poly.type
_entity_poly.pdbx_seq_one_letter_code
_entity_poly.pdbx_strand_id
1 'polypeptide(L)'
;MLKTVIFILTALVAATILCPLATVPLSAEQPTITHTPLLRSEIRDAVEEVIVWDTEYAPGAVNPRHLHPAAITFRVISGTGNWQEEGKASVTLHAGDSLFAAAGTVHSHWNPSSTERLRFLEFIVAEKDKSRSIPRP
;
A
#
# COMPACT_ATOMS: atom_id res chain seq x y z
N MET A 1 47.36 -36.83 -71.23
CA MET A 1 47.65 -35.84 -70.14
C MET A 1 46.35 -35.25 -69.66
N LEU A 2 45.85 -35.76 -68.53
CA LEU A 2 44.55 -35.34 -67.97
C LEU A 2 44.86 -34.36 -66.81
N LYS A 3 44.41 -33.13 -66.92
CA LYS A 3 44.61 -32.10 -65.89
C LYS A 3 43.41 -32.16 -64.94
N THR A 4 43.64 -32.64 -63.72
CA THR A 4 42.64 -32.66 -62.64
C THR A 4 42.51 -31.23 -62.06
N VAL A 5 41.30 -30.65 -62.13
CA VAL A 5 40.97 -29.39 -61.52
C VAL A 5 40.34 -29.69 -60.16
N ILE A 6 40.96 -29.29 -59.09
CA ILE A 6 40.45 -29.42 -57.73
C ILE A 6 39.65 -28.12 -57.40
N PHE A 7 38.32 -28.27 -57.16
CA PHE A 7 37.48 -27.22 -56.62
C PHE A 7 37.54 -27.27 -55.09
N ILE A 8 38.06 -26.20 -54.50
CA ILE A 8 38.04 -26.00 -53.06
C ILE A 8 36.73 -25.26 -52.72
N LEU A 9 35.83 -25.97 -52.05
CA LEU A 9 34.55 -25.41 -51.56
C LEU A 9 34.77 -24.82 -50.18
N THR A 10 34.88 -23.47 -50.10
CA THR A 10 34.94 -22.74 -48.82
C THR A 10 33.52 -22.65 -48.21
N ALA A 11 33.27 -23.38 -47.17
CA ALA A 11 32.02 -23.25 -46.37
C ALA A 11 32.10 -22.03 -45.46
N LEU A 12 31.24 -21.05 -45.74
CA LEU A 12 31.08 -19.85 -44.90
C LEU A 12 30.14 -20.21 -43.72
N VAL A 13 30.68 -20.39 -42.51
CA VAL A 13 29.91 -20.60 -41.30
C VAL A 13 29.45 -19.25 -40.80
N ALA A 14 28.15 -18.93 -40.99
CA ALA A 14 27.54 -17.76 -40.40
C ALA A 14 27.22 -18.05 -38.92
N ALA A 15 27.99 -17.50 -38.01
CA ALA A 15 27.71 -17.53 -36.57
C ALA A 15 26.57 -16.54 -36.25
N THR A 16 25.37 -17.04 -36.03
CA THR A 16 24.27 -16.23 -35.51
C THR A 16 24.48 -16.00 -34.02
N ILE A 17 24.87 -14.77 -33.67
CA ILE A 17 24.95 -14.33 -32.26
C ILE A 17 23.54 -14.16 -31.76
N LEU A 18 23.05 -15.15 -30.98
CA LEU A 18 21.79 -15.08 -30.26
C LEU A 18 22.01 -14.16 -29.02
N CYS A 19 21.63 -12.89 -29.14
CA CYS A 19 21.68 -11.97 -28.02
C CYS A 19 20.54 -12.36 -27.04
N PRO A 20 20.83 -12.76 -25.79
CA PRO A 20 19.78 -13.03 -24.83
C PRO A 20 19.07 -11.71 -24.50
N LEU A 21 17.79 -11.63 -24.82
CA LEU A 21 16.91 -10.57 -24.32
C LEU A 21 16.88 -10.67 -22.79
N ALA A 22 17.65 -9.81 -22.13
CA ALA A 22 17.56 -9.65 -20.68
C ALA A 22 16.16 -9.13 -20.35
N THR A 23 15.30 -9.99 -19.81
CA THR A 23 14.04 -9.58 -19.23
C THR A 23 14.35 -8.78 -17.98
N VAL A 24 14.24 -7.44 -18.07
CA VAL A 24 14.25 -6.58 -16.89
C VAL A 24 13.02 -6.97 -16.05
N PRO A 25 13.19 -7.41 -14.80
CA PRO A 25 12.03 -7.70 -13.96
C PRO A 25 11.25 -6.39 -13.77
N LEU A 26 9.98 -6.40 -14.20
CA LEU A 26 9.05 -5.32 -13.89
C LEU A 26 8.87 -5.32 -12.37
N SER A 27 9.53 -4.38 -11.69
CA SER A 27 9.33 -4.20 -10.26
C SER A 27 7.86 -3.86 -10.05
N ALA A 28 7.10 -4.75 -9.43
CA ALA A 28 5.73 -4.47 -9.05
C ALA A 28 5.75 -3.31 -8.05
N GLU A 29 5.14 -2.20 -8.43
CA GLU A 29 4.97 -1.06 -7.54
C GLU A 29 4.19 -1.50 -6.30
N GLN A 30 4.71 -1.18 -5.11
CA GLN A 30 4.05 -1.55 -3.87
C GLN A 30 2.72 -0.81 -3.75
N PRO A 31 1.66 -1.48 -3.28
CA PRO A 31 0.36 -0.85 -3.10
C PRO A 31 0.46 0.38 -2.20
N THR A 32 -0.09 1.50 -2.65
CA THR A 32 0.03 2.80 -1.98
C THR A 32 -1.13 3.08 -1.04
N ILE A 33 -0.84 3.85 0.02
CA ILE A 33 -1.80 4.47 0.92
C ILE A 33 -1.69 5.97 0.74
N THR A 34 -2.82 6.66 0.54
CA THR A 34 -2.87 8.11 0.41
C THR A 34 -3.74 8.70 1.52
N HIS A 35 -3.23 9.72 2.19
CA HIS A 35 -3.97 10.49 3.20
C HIS A 35 -4.15 11.93 2.70
N THR A 36 -5.39 12.34 2.50
CA THR A 36 -5.74 13.70 2.08
C THR A 36 -6.38 14.44 3.26
N PRO A 37 -5.76 15.49 3.79
CA PRO A 37 -6.36 16.26 4.88
C PRO A 37 -7.58 17.02 4.37
N LEU A 38 -8.73 16.80 5.01
CA LEU A 38 -9.97 17.53 4.72
C LEU A 38 -10.20 18.68 5.70
N LEU A 39 -9.80 18.48 6.95
CA LEU A 39 -9.96 19.46 8.01
C LEU A 39 -8.80 19.32 9.00
N ARG A 40 -8.32 20.48 9.46
CA ARG A 40 -7.51 20.61 10.67
C ARG A 40 -7.97 21.87 11.38
N SER A 41 -8.37 21.77 12.64
CA SER A 41 -8.82 22.89 13.46
C SER A 41 -8.35 22.73 14.89
N GLU A 42 -7.84 23.79 15.46
CA GLU A 42 -7.45 23.82 16.87
C GLU A 42 -8.69 23.87 17.77
N ILE A 43 -8.61 23.15 18.87
CA ILE A 43 -9.62 23.12 19.93
C ILE A 43 -8.91 23.25 21.29
N ARG A 44 -9.66 23.57 22.33
CA ARG A 44 -9.18 23.66 23.71
C ARG A 44 -7.86 24.42 23.85
N ASP A 45 -7.93 25.75 23.65
CA ASP A 45 -6.81 26.69 23.83
C ASP A 45 -5.55 26.33 23.01
N ALA A 46 -5.74 25.78 21.81
CA ALA A 46 -4.69 25.36 20.86
C ALA A 46 -3.77 24.24 21.37
N VAL A 47 -4.14 23.50 22.42
CA VAL A 47 -3.42 22.31 22.88
C VAL A 47 -3.81 21.08 22.12
N GLU A 48 -5.07 21.00 21.70
CA GLU A 48 -5.62 19.89 20.91
C GLU A 48 -6.09 20.38 19.53
N GLU A 49 -6.15 19.47 18.60
CA GLU A 49 -6.70 19.69 17.26
C GLU A 49 -7.60 18.54 16.85
N VAL A 50 -8.65 18.85 16.12
CA VAL A 50 -9.43 17.85 15.37
C VAL A 50 -8.89 17.78 13.95
N ILE A 51 -8.75 16.57 13.44
CA ILE A 51 -8.28 16.30 12.08
C ILE A 51 -9.22 15.32 11.43
N VAL A 52 -9.56 15.59 10.19
CA VAL A 52 -10.29 14.69 9.32
C VAL A 52 -9.43 14.42 8.10
N TRP A 53 -9.16 13.14 7.86
CA TRP A 53 -8.50 12.67 6.64
C TRP A 53 -9.44 11.86 5.78
N ASP A 54 -9.31 12.03 4.49
CA ASP A 54 -9.80 11.13 3.46
C ASP A 54 -8.65 10.20 3.07
N THR A 55 -8.78 8.94 3.42
CA THR A 55 -7.72 7.96 3.26
C THR A 55 -8.12 6.92 2.22
N GLU A 56 -7.25 6.68 1.27
CA GLU A 56 -7.45 5.71 0.21
C GLU A 56 -6.33 4.67 0.21
N TYR A 57 -6.73 3.40 0.16
CA TYR A 57 -5.85 2.24 0.04
C TYR A 57 -5.99 1.63 -1.34
N ALA A 58 -4.90 1.55 -2.07
CA ALA A 58 -4.82 0.76 -3.29
C ALA A 58 -5.15 -0.73 -3.02
N PRO A 59 -5.52 -1.50 -4.04
CA PRO A 59 -5.70 -2.94 -3.90
C PRO A 59 -4.50 -3.61 -3.22
N GLY A 60 -4.74 -4.41 -2.18
CA GLY A 60 -3.71 -5.11 -1.41
C GLY A 60 -2.86 -4.24 -0.48
N ALA A 61 -3.12 -2.93 -0.36
CA ALA A 61 -2.37 -2.08 0.55
C ALA A 61 -2.60 -2.47 2.01
N VAL A 62 -1.52 -2.49 2.77
CA VAL A 62 -1.51 -2.86 4.19
C VAL A 62 -0.89 -1.73 5.01
N ASN A 63 -1.59 -1.28 6.04
CA ASN A 63 -1.00 -0.51 7.12
C ASN A 63 -0.58 -1.48 8.22
N PRO A 64 0.74 -1.68 8.44
CA PRO A 64 1.23 -2.68 9.38
C PRO A 64 0.89 -2.30 10.82
N ARG A 65 1.29 -3.17 11.76
CA ARG A 65 1.02 -2.95 13.18
C ARG A 65 1.51 -1.60 13.66
N HIS A 66 0.60 -0.84 14.25
CA HIS A 66 0.85 0.47 14.82
C HIS A 66 -0.20 0.79 15.90
N LEU A 67 -0.04 1.93 16.57
CA LEU A 67 -1.06 2.50 17.44
C LEU A 67 -1.19 4.00 17.17
N HIS A 68 -2.31 4.57 17.57
CA HIS A 68 -2.51 6.01 17.65
C HIS A 68 -2.43 6.46 19.11
N PRO A 69 -1.66 7.53 19.45
CA PRO A 69 -1.66 8.11 20.80
C PRO A 69 -3.03 8.66 21.21
N ALA A 70 -3.86 9.02 20.23
CA ALA A 70 -5.22 9.53 20.41
C ALA A 70 -6.25 8.48 19.97
N ALA A 71 -7.49 8.64 20.41
CA ALA A 71 -8.62 7.86 19.89
C ALA A 71 -8.90 8.27 18.43
N ILE A 72 -9.30 7.29 17.62
CA ILE A 72 -9.60 7.48 16.21
C ILE A 72 -10.92 6.80 15.84
N THR A 73 -11.68 7.43 14.98
CA THR A 73 -12.89 6.86 14.38
C THR A 73 -12.72 6.75 12.88
N PHE A 74 -13.04 5.59 12.33
CA PHE A 74 -13.07 5.31 10.90
C PHE A 74 -14.49 5.22 10.38
N ARG A 75 -14.72 5.74 9.18
CA ARG A 75 -15.97 5.59 8.44
C ARG A 75 -15.67 5.14 7.02
N VAL A 76 -16.03 3.91 6.66
CA VAL A 76 -15.84 3.39 5.31
C VAL A 76 -16.80 4.08 4.34
N ILE A 77 -16.26 4.66 3.28
CA ILE A 77 -17.00 5.36 2.23
C ILE A 77 -17.25 4.43 1.04
N SER A 78 -16.23 3.66 0.64
CA SER A 78 -16.34 2.69 -0.46
C SER A 78 -15.32 1.57 -0.32
N GLY A 79 -15.61 0.43 -0.96
CA GLY A 79 -14.77 -0.76 -0.89
C GLY A 79 -14.97 -1.56 0.39
N THR A 80 -14.00 -2.44 0.67
CA THR A 80 -13.99 -3.32 1.84
C THR A 80 -12.63 -3.21 2.53
N GLY A 81 -12.63 -3.08 3.83
CA GLY A 81 -11.43 -3.04 4.66
C GLY A 81 -11.43 -4.14 5.71
N ASN A 82 -10.26 -4.65 6.06
CA ASN A 82 -10.09 -5.51 7.22
C ASN A 82 -9.35 -4.75 8.32
N TRP A 83 -9.76 -4.98 9.55
CA TRP A 83 -9.19 -4.42 10.76
C TRP A 83 -8.88 -5.52 11.75
N GLN A 84 -7.73 -5.47 12.38
CA GLN A 84 -7.32 -6.42 13.41
C GLN A 84 -6.62 -5.71 14.57
N GLU A 85 -7.21 -5.79 15.75
CA GLU A 85 -6.55 -5.41 17.00
C GLU A 85 -5.69 -6.56 17.52
N GLU A 86 -4.66 -6.21 18.24
CA GLU A 86 -3.78 -7.20 18.88
C GLU A 86 -4.57 -8.15 19.81
N GLY A 87 -4.35 -9.45 19.62
CA GLY A 87 -5.03 -10.49 20.39
C GLY A 87 -6.50 -10.74 20.05
N LYS A 88 -7.05 -10.05 19.04
CA LYS A 88 -8.44 -10.24 18.58
C LYS A 88 -8.49 -10.82 17.16
N ALA A 89 -9.62 -11.43 16.81
CA ALA A 89 -9.90 -11.81 15.43
C ALA A 89 -10.05 -10.55 14.56
N SER A 90 -9.71 -10.67 13.28
CA SER A 90 -9.97 -9.59 12.32
C SER A 90 -11.46 -9.42 12.07
N VAL A 91 -11.87 -8.18 11.83
CA VAL A 91 -13.23 -7.83 11.40
C VAL A 91 -13.17 -7.23 9.99
N THR A 92 -14.20 -7.50 9.20
CA THR A 92 -14.37 -6.93 7.88
C THR A 92 -15.36 -5.77 7.96
N LEU A 93 -14.99 -4.65 7.36
CA LEU A 93 -15.77 -3.41 7.30
C LEU A 93 -16.16 -3.13 5.85
N HIS A 94 -17.44 -2.81 5.63
CA HIS A 94 -17.98 -2.45 4.33
C HIS A 94 -18.38 -0.98 4.27
N ALA A 95 -18.66 -0.48 3.07
CA ALA A 95 -19.17 0.87 2.88
C ALA A 95 -20.37 1.15 3.80
N GLY A 96 -20.29 2.23 4.58
CA GLY A 96 -21.27 2.58 5.60
C GLY A 96 -20.92 2.12 7.02
N ASP A 97 -19.96 1.22 7.22
CA ASP A 97 -19.52 0.81 8.54
C ASP A 97 -18.62 1.86 9.20
N SER A 98 -18.65 1.89 10.52
CA SER A 98 -17.76 2.72 11.32
C SER A 98 -17.09 1.89 12.41
N LEU A 99 -15.88 2.26 12.77
CA LEU A 99 -15.11 1.63 13.83
C LEU A 99 -14.46 2.72 14.71
N PHE A 100 -14.45 2.48 16.00
CA PHE A 100 -13.74 3.31 16.97
C PHE A 100 -12.58 2.51 17.55
N ALA A 101 -11.40 3.12 17.58
CA ALA A 101 -10.22 2.61 18.27
C ALA A 101 -9.84 3.58 19.39
N ALA A 102 -9.73 3.06 20.63
CA ALA A 102 -9.25 3.83 21.76
C ALA A 102 -7.78 4.20 21.60
N ALA A 103 -7.36 5.27 22.26
CA ALA A 103 -5.95 5.65 22.31
C ALA A 103 -5.08 4.47 22.79
N GLY A 104 -3.95 4.26 22.13
CA GLY A 104 -3.01 3.19 22.45
C GLY A 104 -3.39 1.79 21.95
N THR A 105 -4.52 1.62 21.28
CA THR A 105 -4.90 0.31 20.69
C THR A 105 -3.91 -0.09 19.60
N VAL A 106 -3.18 -1.19 19.78
CA VAL A 106 -2.30 -1.77 18.76
C VAL A 106 -3.15 -2.52 17.74
N HIS A 107 -3.00 -2.17 16.47
CA HIS A 107 -3.79 -2.75 15.40
C HIS A 107 -3.06 -2.71 14.06
N SER A 108 -3.63 -3.42 13.09
CA SER A 108 -3.31 -3.35 11.67
C SER A 108 -4.59 -3.30 10.86
N HIS A 109 -4.54 -2.72 9.67
CA HIS A 109 -5.67 -2.73 8.76
C HIS A 109 -5.20 -2.73 7.31
N TRP A 110 -6.02 -3.29 6.43
CA TRP A 110 -5.64 -3.50 5.03
C TRP A 110 -6.83 -3.54 4.09
N ASN A 111 -6.56 -3.33 2.83
CA ASN A 111 -7.49 -3.56 1.74
C ASN A 111 -7.35 -5.02 1.26
N PRO A 112 -8.32 -5.91 1.50
CA PRO A 112 -8.24 -7.31 1.08
C PRO A 112 -8.50 -7.52 -0.41
N SER A 113 -9.04 -6.51 -1.12
CA SER A 113 -9.32 -6.61 -2.55
C SER A 113 -8.02 -6.58 -3.37
N SER A 114 -7.96 -7.37 -4.43
CA SER A 114 -6.89 -7.33 -5.42
C SER A 114 -7.16 -6.36 -6.59
N THR A 115 -8.37 -5.77 -6.65
CA THR A 115 -8.81 -4.96 -7.79
C THR A 115 -9.47 -3.65 -7.40
N GLU A 116 -10.14 -3.59 -6.25
CA GLU A 116 -10.90 -2.42 -5.82
C GLU A 116 -10.15 -1.59 -4.79
N ARG A 117 -10.34 -0.28 -4.81
CA ARG A 117 -9.83 0.62 -3.78
C ARG A 117 -10.71 0.60 -2.55
N LEU A 118 -10.11 0.73 -1.38
CA LEU A 118 -10.79 1.03 -0.12
C LEU A 118 -10.63 2.52 0.16
N ARG A 119 -11.73 3.21 0.50
CA ARG A 119 -11.72 4.62 0.92
C ARG A 119 -12.49 4.79 2.21
N PHE A 120 -11.91 5.52 3.15
CA PHE A 120 -12.54 5.81 4.43
C PHE A 120 -12.14 7.18 4.97
N LEU A 121 -12.97 7.75 5.82
CA LEU A 121 -12.63 8.96 6.59
C LEU A 121 -12.07 8.56 7.95
N GLU A 122 -11.06 9.29 8.39
CA GLU A 122 -10.48 9.20 9.72
C GLU A 122 -10.76 10.49 10.49
N PHE A 123 -11.26 10.35 11.71
CA PHE A 123 -11.51 11.45 12.63
C PHE A 123 -10.64 11.27 13.86
N ILE A 124 -9.76 12.22 14.13
CA ILE A 124 -8.81 12.17 15.23
C ILE A 124 -8.93 13.46 16.03
N VAL A 125 -8.96 13.34 17.37
CA VAL A 125 -8.75 14.46 18.29
C VAL A 125 -7.46 14.16 19.03
N ALA A 126 -6.43 14.94 18.77
CA ALA A 126 -5.08 14.69 19.27
C ALA A 126 -4.42 15.95 19.78
N GLU A 127 -3.41 15.79 20.63
CA GLU A 127 -2.51 16.90 20.97
C GLU A 127 -1.81 17.41 19.71
N LYS A 128 -1.73 18.73 19.60
CA LYS A 128 -1.05 19.42 18.52
C LYS A 128 0.42 19.01 18.46
N ASP A 129 0.96 18.91 17.26
CA ASP A 129 2.36 18.59 16.98
C ASP A 129 2.85 17.22 17.48
N LYS A 130 1.96 16.34 17.94
CA LYS A 130 2.31 14.97 18.30
C LYS A 130 2.22 14.01 17.11
N SER A 131 2.99 12.92 17.17
CA SER A 131 2.88 11.84 16.19
C SER A 131 1.48 11.25 16.21
N ARG A 132 0.91 11.03 15.01
CA ARG A 132 -0.43 10.46 14.86
C ARG A 132 -0.42 8.95 14.91
N SER A 133 0.68 8.35 14.51
CA SER A 133 0.86 6.92 14.44
C SER A 133 2.24 6.54 14.92
N ILE A 134 2.32 5.48 15.69
CA ILE A 134 3.57 4.93 16.24
C ILE A 134 3.65 3.47 15.79
N PRO A 135 4.60 3.12 14.91
CA PRO A 135 4.82 1.73 14.48
C PRO A 135 5.07 0.80 15.66
N ARG A 136 4.64 -0.44 15.53
CA ARG A 136 4.88 -1.53 16.48
C ARG A 136 5.48 -2.73 15.76
N PRO A 137 6.57 -3.33 16.26
CA PRO A 137 7.17 -4.53 15.68
C PRO A 137 6.24 -5.74 15.75
#